data_b3cab2e99323ffa02052cf1ce19d38e8
#
_entry.id   b3cab2e99323ffa02052cf1ce19d38e8
#
_cell.length_a   1.000
_cell.length_b   1.000
_cell.length_c   1.000
_cell.angle_alpha   90.00
_cell.angle_beta   90.00
_cell.angle_gamma   90.00
#
_symmetry.space_group_name_H-M   'P 1'
#
loop_
_entity.id
_entity.type
_entity.pdbx_description
1 polymer ?
#
loop_
_entity_poly.entity_id
_entity_poly.type
_entity_poly.pdbx_seq_one_letter_code
_entity_poly.pdbx_strand_id
1 'polypeptide(L)'
;PEGCVSCHTTAGWKPATGFEHRTTAYPLTGKHEAVACDACHRQDGPETAAVYKGLAFAACTDCHTDPHANALGPDCASCHTTAGWKQIAGEGFDHAKTRYPLEGRHAVVTCAQCHGQRGAKPAFAHCLDCHADVHDGGSRGRPVWLACEGCHTVEGFRPAQYPLETHQAGGFPLEIPVMSL
;
A
#
# COMPACT_ATOMS: atom_id res chain seq x y z
N PRO A 1 21.11 0.51 38.84
CA PRO A 1 21.30 1.81 38.21
C PRO A 1 22.72 1.88 37.68
N GLU A 2 22.81 1.78 36.37
CA GLU A 2 24.06 1.98 35.65
C GLU A 2 24.49 3.42 35.90
N GLY A 3 25.75 3.60 36.38
CA GLY A 3 26.28 4.91 36.73
C GLY A 3 26.46 5.79 35.49
N CYS A 4 26.67 7.09 35.67
CA CYS A 4 26.86 8.06 34.58
C CYS A 4 27.92 7.65 33.55
N VAL A 5 28.93 6.89 34.01
CA VAL A 5 30.05 6.38 33.18
C VAL A 5 29.67 5.32 32.16
N SER A 6 28.47 4.73 32.25
CA SER A 6 27.99 3.80 31.22
C SER A 6 27.60 4.51 29.92
N CYS A 7 27.37 5.81 29.97
CA CYS A 7 26.97 6.61 28.82
C CYS A 7 27.94 7.77 28.53
N HIS A 8 28.52 8.36 29.58
CA HIS A 8 29.35 9.54 29.48
C HIS A 8 30.84 9.23 29.79
N THR A 9 31.73 10.02 29.24
CA THR A 9 33.16 9.90 29.49
C THR A 9 33.69 11.15 30.19
N THR A 10 34.89 11.06 30.78
CA THR A 10 35.58 12.21 31.38
C THR A 10 36.04 13.25 30.34
N ALA A 11 36.09 12.89 29.07
CA ALA A 11 36.44 13.80 27.99
C ALA A 11 35.30 14.77 27.62
N GLY A 12 34.07 14.46 28.01
CA GLY A 12 32.89 15.31 27.75
C GLY A 12 31.58 14.66 28.17
N TRP A 13 30.61 15.50 28.56
CA TRP A 13 29.26 15.07 28.92
C TRP A 13 28.39 14.84 27.69
N LYS A 14 28.66 15.55 26.61
CA LYS A 14 28.00 15.39 25.29
C LYS A 14 29.08 15.38 24.19
N PRO A 15 28.95 14.47 23.21
CA PRO A 15 27.99 13.37 23.08
C PRO A 15 28.27 12.22 24.10
N ALA A 16 27.24 11.38 24.37
CA ALA A 16 27.36 10.19 25.20
C ALA A 16 28.05 9.06 24.40
N THR A 17 29.34 9.15 24.22
CA THR A 17 30.14 8.29 23.31
C THR A 17 30.26 6.84 23.77
N GLY A 18 29.94 6.55 25.03
CA GLY A 18 29.92 5.17 25.56
C GLY A 18 28.58 4.46 25.39
N PHE A 19 27.57 5.11 24.84
CA PHE A 19 26.22 4.53 24.71
C PHE A 19 25.97 4.00 23.31
N GLU A 20 25.48 2.78 23.22
CA GLU A 20 25.11 2.15 21.94
C GLU A 20 23.68 1.59 21.99
N HIS A 21 22.83 2.08 21.10
CA HIS A 21 21.44 1.63 20.96
C HIS A 21 21.28 0.15 20.63
N ARG A 22 22.27 -0.47 19.97
CA ARG A 22 22.21 -1.90 19.61
C ARG A 22 22.07 -2.83 20.82
N THR A 23 22.43 -2.36 22.02
CA THR A 23 22.31 -3.13 23.26
C THR A 23 21.02 -2.85 24.03
N THR A 24 20.16 -2.01 23.49
CA THR A 24 18.88 -1.61 24.11
C THR A 24 17.72 -2.44 23.58
N ALA A 25 16.54 -2.27 24.18
CA ALA A 25 15.31 -2.87 23.72
C ALA A 25 14.84 -2.32 22.35
N TYR A 26 15.39 -1.18 21.90
CA TYR A 26 15.13 -0.59 20.59
C TYR A 26 16.44 -0.33 19.83
N PRO A 27 17.00 -1.34 19.17
CA PRO A 27 18.16 -1.14 18.29
C PRO A 27 17.82 -0.22 17.13
N LEU A 28 18.64 0.79 16.86
CA LEU A 28 18.46 1.67 15.71
C LEU A 28 18.84 0.94 14.43
N THR A 29 17.97 1.01 13.42
CA THR A 29 18.20 0.40 12.11
C THR A 29 17.80 1.35 10.99
N GLY A 30 18.47 1.24 9.85
CA GLY A 30 18.17 2.02 8.66
C GLY A 30 18.26 3.53 8.91
N LYS A 31 17.21 4.27 8.59
CA LYS A 31 17.19 5.73 8.78
C LYS A 31 17.22 6.18 10.24
N HIS A 32 16.84 5.32 11.18
CA HIS A 32 16.91 5.65 12.60
C HIS A 32 18.37 5.75 13.11
N GLU A 33 19.33 5.11 12.46
CA GLU A 33 20.75 5.19 12.84
C GLU A 33 21.33 6.61 12.74
N ALA A 34 20.78 7.42 11.83
CA ALA A 34 21.22 8.78 11.59
C ALA A 34 20.37 9.85 12.30
N VAL A 35 19.40 9.44 13.12
CA VAL A 35 18.51 10.38 13.82
C VAL A 35 19.22 10.95 15.05
N ALA A 36 19.11 12.27 15.27
CA ALA A 36 19.66 12.91 16.45
C ALA A 36 18.97 12.44 17.74
N CYS A 37 19.69 12.38 18.84
CA CYS A 37 19.19 11.86 20.11
C CYS A 37 17.92 12.56 20.59
N ASP A 38 17.84 13.89 20.43
CA ASP A 38 16.72 14.73 20.85
C ASP A 38 15.47 14.61 19.98
N ALA A 39 15.58 14.01 18.82
CA ALA A 39 14.40 13.71 18.00
C ALA A 39 13.49 12.66 18.66
N CYS A 40 14.08 11.74 19.41
CA CYS A 40 13.37 10.73 20.19
C CYS A 40 13.32 11.07 21.68
N HIS A 41 14.47 11.47 22.25
CA HIS A 41 14.63 11.80 23.66
C HIS A 41 14.34 13.28 23.90
N ARG A 42 13.08 13.64 23.80
CA ARG A 42 12.63 15.04 23.88
C ARG A 42 12.67 15.57 25.30
N GLN A 43 12.83 16.86 25.38
CA GLN A 43 12.72 17.64 26.59
C GLN A 43 11.40 18.40 26.57
N ASP A 44 10.53 18.16 27.55
CA ASP A 44 9.19 18.75 27.61
C ASP A 44 9.17 20.18 28.19
N GLY A 45 10.27 20.90 28.08
CA GLY A 45 10.43 22.28 28.53
C GLY A 45 11.87 22.61 28.91
N PRO A 46 12.21 23.89 29.05
CA PRO A 46 13.59 24.33 29.25
C PRO A 46 14.20 23.88 30.60
N GLU A 47 13.35 23.62 31.59
CA GLU A 47 13.74 23.23 32.96
C GLU A 47 13.69 21.71 33.17
N THR A 48 13.19 20.91 32.19
CA THR A 48 13.04 19.47 32.33
C THR A 48 14.23 18.74 31.69
N ALA A 49 14.62 17.61 32.28
CA ALA A 49 15.61 16.74 31.65
C ALA A 49 14.99 15.96 30.50
N ALA A 50 15.77 15.69 29.46
CA ALA A 50 15.32 14.81 28.36
C ALA A 50 15.02 13.40 28.88
N VAL A 51 13.96 12.79 28.34
CA VAL A 51 13.49 11.45 28.73
C VAL A 51 14.29 10.40 27.96
N TYR A 52 15.16 9.67 28.64
CA TYR A 52 16.01 8.63 28.04
C TYR A 52 15.50 7.21 28.27
N LYS A 53 14.51 7.00 29.14
CA LYS A 53 13.93 5.68 29.43
C LYS A 53 12.41 5.76 29.44
N GLY A 54 11.76 4.63 29.14
CA GLY A 54 10.30 4.54 29.19
C GLY A 54 9.58 5.14 27.99
N LEU A 55 10.28 5.40 26.89
CA LEU A 55 9.62 5.76 25.62
C LEU A 55 8.80 4.57 25.11
N ALA A 56 7.61 4.84 24.61
CA ALA A 56 6.83 3.86 23.87
C ALA A 56 7.47 3.66 22.48
N PHE A 57 7.61 2.40 22.07
CA PHE A 57 8.16 2.01 20.76
C PHE A 57 7.63 0.65 20.28
N ALA A 58 6.49 0.22 20.81
CA ALA A 58 5.86 -1.05 20.42
C ALA A 58 5.27 -1.01 19.01
N ALA A 59 4.81 0.15 18.58
CA ALA A 59 4.26 0.37 17.26
C ALA A 59 4.92 1.58 16.57
N CYS A 60 4.97 1.57 15.25
CA CYS A 60 5.48 2.71 14.48
C CYS A 60 4.71 4.01 14.79
N THR A 61 3.43 3.88 15.10
CA THR A 61 2.54 4.99 15.46
C THR A 61 2.80 5.60 16.83
N ASP A 62 3.64 4.97 17.66
CA ASP A 62 4.08 5.58 18.93
C ASP A 62 4.93 6.84 18.68
N CYS A 63 5.57 6.92 17.50
CA CYS A 63 6.43 8.02 17.10
C CYS A 63 5.98 8.69 15.79
N HIS A 64 5.35 7.93 14.88
CA HIS A 64 4.98 8.40 13.55
C HIS A 64 3.47 8.58 13.40
N THR A 65 3.08 9.67 12.73
CA THR A 65 1.68 9.84 12.33
C THR A 65 1.39 8.98 11.11
N ASP A 66 0.31 8.19 11.16
CA ASP A 66 -0.16 7.40 10.03
C ASP A 66 -0.79 8.29 8.94
N PRO A 67 -0.17 8.42 7.75
CA PRO A 67 -0.73 9.21 6.65
C PRO A 67 -1.94 8.55 5.99
N HIS A 68 -2.17 7.25 6.24
CA HIS A 68 -3.26 6.48 5.66
C HIS A 68 -4.54 6.53 6.50
N ALA A 69 -4.53 7.23 7.63
CA ALA A 69 -5.67 7.34 8.54
C ALA A 69 -6.30 5.98 8.91
N ASN A 70 -5.46 5.00 9.21
CA ASN A 70 -5.79 3.59 9.51
C ASN A 70 -6.46 2.80 8.37
N ALA A 71 -6.50 3.33 7.16
CA ALA A 71 -7.13 2.64 6.02
C ALA A 71 -6.44 1.32 5.65
N LEU A 72 -5.14 1.20 5.92
CA LEU A 72 -4.33 0.02 5.60
C LEU A 72 -4.03 -0.88 6.82
N GLY A 73 -4.56 -0.51 8.00
CA GLY A 73 -4.35 -1.25 9.24
C GLY A 73 -3.03 -0.88 9.94
N PRO A 74 -2.76 -1.47 11.13
CA PRO A 74 -1.66 -1.06 12.00
C PRO A 74 -0.31 -1.70 11.63
N ASP A 75 -0.27 -2.70 10.74
CA ASP A 75 0.96 -3.42 10.39
C ASP A 75 1.75 -2.66 9.30
N CYS A 76 2.41 -1.58 9.71
CA CYS A 76 3.22 -0.75 8.83
C CYS A 76 4.40 -1.54 8.22
N ALA A 77 4.95 -2.51 8.96
CA ALA A 77 6.11 -3.29 8.54
C ALA A 77 5.80 -4.26 7.39
N SER A 78 4.52 -4.57 7.14
CA SER A 78 4.11 -5.37 5.98
C SER A 78 4.39 -4.66 4.65
N CYS A 79 4.51 -3.34 4.65
CA CYS A 79 4.76 -2.54 3.45
C CYS A 79 6.03 -1.70 3.54
N HIS A 80 6.39 -1.22 4.72
CA HIS A 80 7.49 -0.28 4.92
C HIS A 80 8.65 -0.91 5.69
N THR A 81 9.85 -0.38 5.48
CA THR A 81 11.04 -0.75 6.25
C THR A 81 11.68 0.48 6.86
N THR A 82 12.57 0.29 7.82
CA THR A 82 13.36 1.38 8.40
C THR A 82 14.33 2.01 7.41
N ALA A 83 14.57 1.41 6.24
CA ALA A 83 15.38 1.99 5.18
C ALA A 83 14.72 3.21 4.51
N GLY A 84 13.39 3.32 4.58
CA GLY A 84 12.65 4.50 4.15
C GLY A 84 11.18 4.21 3.83
N TRP A 85 10.31 5.17 4.14
CA TRP A 85 8.87 5.09 3.89
C TRP A 85 8.49 5.00 2.41
N LYS A 86 9.32 5.56 1.52
CA LYS A 86 9.08 5.52 0.07
C LYS A 86 9.53 4.22 -0.58
N GLN A 87 10.35 3.46 0.11
CA GLN A 87 10.77 2.14 -0.31
C GLN A 87 9.77 1.14 0.25
N ILE A 88 8.68 0.94 -0.47
CA ILE A 88 7.79 -0.18 -0.21
C ILE A 88 8.59 -1.41 -0.54
N ALA A 89 8.75 -2.30 0.44
CA ALA A 89 9.43 -3.57 0.22
C ALA A 89 8.75 -4.27 -0.96
N GLY A 90 9.48 -4.53 -2.05
CA GLY A 90 8.94 -5.00 -3.32
C GLY A 90 8.23 -6.36 -3.27
N GLU A 91 8.25 -7.03 -2.12
CA GLU A 91 7.52 -8.26 -1.82
C GLU A 91 6.58 -8.09 -0.60
N GLY A 92 6.44 -6.86 -0.09
CA GLY A 92 5.78 -6.64 1.20
C GLY A 92 4.27 -6.82 1.19
N PHE A 93 3.58 -6.53 0.09
CA PHE A 93 2.13 -6.68 0.01
C PHE A 93 1.74 -7.56 -1.17
N ASP A 94 1.18 -8.73 -0.86
CA ASP A 94 0.77 -9.72 -1.84
C ASP A 94 -0.76 -9.66 -2.06
N HIS A 95 -1.18 -9.08 -3.19
CA HIS A 95 -2.57 -9.03 -3.59
C HIS A 95 -3.20 -10.41 -3.78
N ALA A 96 -2.42 -11.45 -4.08
CA ALA A 96 -2.95 -12.81 -4.20
C ALA A 96 -3.57 -13.34 -2.89
N LYS A 97 -3.16 -12.76 -1.75
CA LYS A 97 -3.72 -13.06 -0.43
C LYS A 97 -4.93 -12.19 -0.05
N THR A 98 -5.36 -11.31 -0.93
CA THR A 98 -6.51 -10.41 -0.70
C THR A 98 -7.77 -10.93 -1.38
N ARG A 99 -8.90 -10.24 -1.16
CA ARG A 99 -10.14 -10.51 -1.87
C ARG A 99 -10.12 -10.03 -3.34
N TYR A 100 -9.06 -9.31 -3.75
CA TYR A 100 -8.86 -8.84 -5.11
C TYR A 100 -7.45 -9.18 -5.58
N PRO A 101 -7.21 -10.42 -6.02
CA PRO A 101 -5.96 -10.77 -6.69
C PRO A 101 -5.78 -9.91 -7.95
N LEU A 102 -4.57 -9.43 -8.19
CA LEU A 102 -4.27 -8.67 -9.39
C LEU A 102 -3.96 -9.64 -10.54
N GLU A 103 -4.80 -9.61 -11.57
CA GLU A 103 -4.68 -10.45 -12.76
C GLU A 103 -4.60 -9.61 -14.03
N GLY A 104 -4.02 -10.16 -15.08
CA GLY A 104 -3.88 -9.54 -16.38
C GLY A 104 -3.29 -8.14 -16.31
N ARG A 105 -3.94 -7.16 -16.89
CA ARG A 105 -3.51 -5.77 -16.90
C ARG A 105 -3.50 -5.11 -15.51
N HIS A 106 -4.25 -5.63 -14.55
CA HIS A 106 -4.23 -5.11 -13.19
C HIS A 106 -2.94 -5.46 -12.45
N ALA A 107 -2.23 -6.53 -12.86
CA ALA A 107 -0.97 -6.93 -12.23
C ALA A 107 0.17 -5.92 -12.44
N VAL A 108 0.07 -5.05 -13.43
CA VAL A 108 1.12 -4.08 -13.78
C VAL A 108 0.76 -2.63 -13.44
N VAL A 109 -0.41 -2.37 -12.84
CA VAL A 109 -0.79 -1.03 -12.40
C VAL A 109 -0.07 -0.64 -11.11
N THR A 110 0.18 0.65 -10.94
CA THR A 110 0.81 1.15 -9.70
C THR A 110 -0.21 1.17 -8.55
N CYS A 111 0.28 1.04 -7.32
CA CYS A 111 -0.58 1.10 -6.12
C CYS A 111 -1.49 2.34 -6.11
N ALA A 112 -0.93 3.50 -6.48
CA ALA A 112 -1.64 4.79 -6.46
C ALA A 112 -2.79 4.88 -7.47
N GLN A 113 -2.76 4.10 -8.56
CA GLN A 113 -3.85 4.10 -9.56
C GLN A 113 -5.14 3.52 -8.99
N CYS A 114 -5.04 2.59 -8.04
CA CYS A 114 -6.21 2.01 -7.38
C CYS A 114 -6.45 2.63 -6.00
N HIS A 115 -5.41 2.76 -5.19
CA HIS A 115 -5.51 3.23 -3.81
C HIS A 115 -5.43 4.75 -3.65
N GLY A 116 -5.16 5.49 -4.73
CA GLY A 116 -4.90 6.91 -4.63
C GLY A 116 -3.65 7.22 -3.81
N GLN A 117 -3.41 8.51 -3.53
CA GLN A 117 -2.20 8.94 -2.82
C GLN A 117 -2.19 8.58 -1.33
N ARG A 118 -3.34 8.30 -0.74
CA ARG A 118 -3.50 8.01 0.70
C ARG A 118 -3.72 6.54 1.01
N GLY A 119 -3.60 5.65 0.03
CA GLY A 119 -3.80 4.23 0.24
C GLY A 119 -5.24 3.83 0.58
N ALA A 120 -6.23 4.62 0.14
CA ALA A 120 -7.63 4.28 0.37
C ALA A 120 -7.98 2.90 -0.19
N LYS A 121 -8.89 2.20 0.49
CA LYS A 121 -9.40 0.90 0.05
C LYS A 121 -10.47 1.14 -1.04
N PRO A 122 -10.23 0.80 -2.32
CA PRO A 122 -11.20 1.03 -3.37
C PRO A 122 -12.39 0.07 -3.25
N ALA A 123 -13.56 0.49 -3.75
CA ALA A 123 -14.61 -0.46 -4.12
C ALA A 123 -14.14 -1.27 -5.34
N PHE A 124 -14.50 -2.54 -5.40
CA PHE A 124 -14.06 -3.45 -6.46
C PHE A 124 -15.04 -4.59 -6.72
N ALA A 125 -16.33 -4.37 -6.47
CA ALA A 125 -17.35 -5.38 -6.70
C ALA A 125 -17.67 -5.54 -8.19
N HIS A 126 -17.56 -4.45 -8.96
CA HIS A 126 -17.90 -4.41 -10.38
C HIS A 126 -16.85 -3.61 -11.15
N CYS A 127 -16.69 -3.90 -12.44
CA CYS A 127 -15.78 -3.15 -13.33
C CYS A 127 -16.07 -1.64 -13.32
N LEU A 128 -17.34 -1.26 -13.18
CA LEU A 128 -17.79 0.14 -13.15
C LEU A 128 -17.44 0.88 -11.87
N ASP A 129 -16.96 0.19 -10.83
CA ASP A 129 -16.45 0.86 -9.62
C ASP A 129 -15.19 1.67 -9.92
N CYS A 130 -14.45 1.28 -10.98
CA CYS A 130 -13.19 1.89 -11.38
C CYS A 130 -13.20 2.38 -12.83
N HIS A 131 -13.92 1.70 -13.71
CA HIS A 131 -13.93 1.98 -15.16
C HIS A 131 -15.20 2.70 -15.58
N ALA A 132 -15.05 3.73 -16.44
CA ALA A 132 -16.19 4.38 -17.05
C ALA A 132 -16.81 3.48 -18.12
N ASP A 133 -18.15 3.44 -18.17
CA ASP A 133 -18.88 2.80 -19.26
C ASP A 133 -18.81 3.68 -20.51
N VAL A 134 -18.06 3.23 -21.51
CA VAL A 134 -17.89 3.93 -22.80
C VAL A 134 -19.03 3.63 -23.80
N HIS A 135 -19.99 2.77 -23.41
CA HIS A 135 -21.12 2.39 -24.26
C HIS A 135 -22.38 3.25 -24.00
N ASP A 136 -22.23 4.46 -23.45
CA ASP A 136 -23.29 5.44 -23.16
C ASP A 136 -24.49 4.85 -22.39
N GLY A 137 -24.21 3.99 -21.42
CA GLY A 137 -25.25 3.31 -20.64
C GLY A 137 -25.94 2.17 -21.39
N GLY A 138 -25.51 1.85 -22.61
CA GLY A 138 -26.01 0.71 -23.36
C GLY A 138 -25.77 -0.65 -22.69
N SER A 139 -24.88 -0.70 -21.68
CA SER A 139 -24.69 -1.85 -20.80
C SER A 139 -25.63 -1.84 -19.58
N ARG A 140 -26.27 -0.71 -19.24
CA ARG A 140 -27.22 -0.62 -18.12
C ARG A 140 -28.54 -1.29 -18.47
N GLY A 141 -28.97 -2.20 -17.60
CA GLY A 141 -30.23 -2.95 -17.81
C GLY A 141 -30.10 -4.12 -18.79
N ARG A 142 -28.90 -4.42 -19.25
CA ARG A 142 -28.65 -5.65 -20.00
C ARG A 142 -28.72 -6.87 -19.08
N PRO A 143 -29.14 -8.02 -19.61
CA PRO A 143 -29.08 -9.26 -18.83
C PRO A 143 -27.68 -9.53 -18.30
N VAL A 144 -27.56 -10.25 -17.19
CA VAL A 144 -26.31 -10.57 -16.49
C VAL A 144 -25.25 -11.18 -17.41
N TRP A 145 -25.68 -11.88 -18.47
CA TRP A 145 -24.81 -12.46 -19.49
C TRP A 145 -24.21 -11.44 -20.49
N LEU A 146 -24.60 -10.18 -20.41
CA LEU A 146 -24.04 -9.05 -21.14
C LEU A 146 -23.31 -8.05 -20.22
N ALA A 147 -22.91 -8.50 -19.04
CA ALA A 147 -21.96 -7.78 -18.19
C ALA A 147 -20.63 -7.58 -18.92
N CYS A 148 -19.79 -6.69 -18.43
CA CYS A 148 -18.50 -6.35 -19.06
C CYS A 148 -17.67 -7.60 -19.39
N GLU A 149 -17.71 -8.58 -18.49
CA GLU A 149 -17.01 -9.85 -18.58
C GLU A 149 -17.51 -10.75 -19.72
N GLY A 150 -18.70 -10.51 -20.22
CA GLY A 150 -19.24 -11.22 -21.40
C GLY A 150 -18.54 -10.83 -22.69
N CYS A 151 -17.86 -9.68 -22.72
CA CYS A 151 -17.16 -9.18 -23.90
C CYS A 151 -15.69 -8.86 -23.64
N HIS A 152 -15.31 -8.62 -22.40
CA HIS A 152 -13.97 -8.17 -22.01
C HIS A 152 -13.37 -9.06 -20.96
N THR A 153 -12.04 -9.11 -20.92
CA THR A 153 -11.29 -9.81 -19.90
C THR A 153 -10.33 -8.85 -19.18
N VAL A 154 -9.74 -9.29 -18.11
CA VAL A 154 -8.69 -8.55 -17.40
C VAL A 154 -7.41 -8.35 -18.23
N GLU A 155 -7.26 -9.06 -19.36
CA GLU A 155 -6.16 -8.86 -20.32
C GLU A 155 -6.33 -7.61 -21.16
N GLY A 156 -7.55 -7.07 -21.24
CA GLY A 156 -7.83 -5.82 -21.92
C GLY A 156 -9.25 -5.69 -22.45
N PHE A 157 -9.66 -4.45 -22.71
CA PHE A 157 -10.93 -4.13 -23.35
C PHE A 157 -10.90 -4.35 -24.87
N ARG A 158 -9.74 -4.52 -25.47
CA ARG A 158 -9.56 -4.75 -26.91
C ARG A 158 -8.54 -5.84 -27.18
N PRO A 159 -8.86 -6.76 -28.14
CA PRO A 159 -10.15 -6.92 -28.80
C PRO A 159 -11.25 -7.39 -27.82
N ALA A 160 -12.49 -7.02 -28.06
CA ALA A 160 -13.63 -7.57 -27.34
C ALA A 160 -13.80 -9.05 -27.73
N GLN A 161 -13.98 -9.91 -26.75
CA GLN A 161 -14.25 -11.33 -26.96
C GLN A 161 -15.78 -11.56 -26.93
N TYR A 162 -16.45 -11.26 -28.03
CA TYR A 162 -17.88 -11.49 -28.17
C TYR A 162 -18.11 -12.63 -29.15
N PRO A 163 -18.41 -13.83 -28.67
CA PRO A 163 -18.59 -15.00 -29.53
C PRO A 163 -19.75 -14.83 -30.51
N LEU A 164 -19.59 -15.34 -31.72
CA LEU A 164 -20.62 -15.26 -32.77
C LEU A 164 -21.93 -15.88 -32.31
N GLU A 165 -21.91 -16.96 -31.56
CA GLU A 165 -23.07 -17.62 -30.97
C GLU A 165 -23.88 -16.66 -30.09
N THR A 166 -23.19 -15.87 -29.26
CA THR A 166 -23.80 -14.88 -28.39
C THR A 166 -24.39 -13.75 -29.17
N HIS A 167 -23.73 -13.34 -30.26
CA HIS A 167 -24.26 -12.32 -31.20
C HIS A 167 -25.53 -12.82 -31.90
N GLN A 168 -25.55 -14.05 -32.37
CA GLN A 168 -26.67 -14.70 -32.97
C GLN A 168 -27.90 -14.81 -32.06
N ALA A 169 -27.65 -15.08 -30.75
CA ALA A 169 -28.69 -15.16 -29.74
C ALA A 169 -29.22 -13.77 -29.30
N GLY A 170 -28.51 -12.69 -29.61
CA GLY A 170 -28.77 -11.34 -29.11
C GLY A 170 -29.87 -10.56 -29.86
N GLY A 171 -30.61 -11.21 -30.75
CA GLY A 171 -31.70 -10.58 -31.51
C GLY A 171 -31.25 -9.74 -32.71
N PHE A 172 -29.95 -9.70 -32.98
CA PHE A 172 -29.37 -9.09 -34.19
C PHE A 172 -28.35 -10.07 -34.81
N PRO A 173 -28.82 -11.14 -35.46
CA PRO A 173 -27.94 -12.13 -36.07
C PRO A 173 -27.12 -11.52 -37.21
N LEU A 174 -25.81 -11.79 -37.18
CA LEU A 174 -24.95 -11.47 -38.33
C LEU A 174 -25.18 -12.48 -39.45
N GLU A 175 -25.65 -12.01 -40.57
CA GLU A 175 -25.67 -12.81 -41.79
C GLU A 175 -24.22 -12.92 -42.30
N ILE A 176 -23.65 -14.10 -42.23
CA ILE A 176 -22.40 -14.38 -42.92
C ILE A 176 -22.79 -14.62 -44.40
N PRO A 177 -22.37 -13.76 -45.35
CA PRO A 177 -22.57 -14.05 -46.74
C PRO A 177 -21.79 -15.34 -47.06
N VAL A 178 -22.51 -16.44 -47.31
CA VAL A 178 -21.92 -17.64 -47.88
C VAL A 178 -21.39 -17.25 -49.24
N MET A 179 -20.11 -16.99 -49.38
CA MET A 179 -19.45 -16.95 -50.66
C MET A 179 -19.55 -18.37 -51.23
N SER A 180 -20.50 -18.59 -52.13
CA SER A 180 -20.51 -19.82 -52.96
C SER A 180 -19.22 -19.86 -53.77
N LEU A 181 -18.45 -20.92 -53.58
CA LEU A 181 -17.28 -21.27 -54.38
C LEU A 181 -17.73 -21.71 -55.77
#